data_51f5238ef7c0c814409cee0c6ed5ee67
#
_entry.id   51f5238ef7c0c814409cee0c6ed5ee67
#
_cell.length_a   1.000
_cell.length_b   1.000
_cell.length_c   1.000
_cell.angle_alpha   90.00
_cell.angle_beta   90.00
_cell.angle_gamma   90.00
#
_symmetry.space_group_name_H-M   'P 1'
#
loop_
_entity.id
_entity.type
_entity.pdbx_description
1 polymer ?
#
loop_
_entity_poly.entity_id
_entity_poly.type
_entity_poly.pdbx_seq_one_letter_code
_entity_poly.pdbx_strand_id
1 'polypeptide(L)'
;MTQPDAGLLIIGGGIMGAGVARAVRDAHPHARITMVDTGPVIGSVAGRHLHDTEDEELWLRYNRRVEAGTQALYVGAQTTPDIGETVVGAPGGMYHLGAFGEDAAELPAAAIGWNSGGMGVHWTAATPLPYGQEVFDFVEPREWDADLARAQELLHVHPGPYGATEAGDLVVSRLREVFDDVSDPGRHVQPMPMAIQPVPAGEDARHGVLRRTGPSVIFPPIGHGADDRFLLLSDTLCLKVLMNGERATGALVRNLVTGEEHEIRASAVVVCADALRSPQLLWASGVRTAALGRHLNEHVFVSGRVFVDLDRVPVDLSKLRLPLPGEWCVASDWLPHSGSRQPFQGQIMSSLLLESDLRTPYGYSVQLSWYVPTETQPENRVEFSDSLTDAAGLPRMRVRFSYSDKDRETIAAGLKCQQQAGQALGDFDPERDSAVLAPGSSLHYTGTVRMGPHDDGTSVCDPDGRVWGTDNLFVAGNGVIPTPMTANTTLTGMVTAVRAARGLTRGVPA
;
A
#
# COMPACT_ATOMS: atom_id res chain seq x y z
N MET A 1 24.98 5.35 25.52
CA MET A 1 25.86 5.76 24.40
C MET A 1 25.02 6.72 23.55
N THR A 2 25.45 7.94 23.32
CA THR A 2 24.79 8.88 22.42
C THR A 2 24.87 8.30 21.00
N GLN A 3 23.71 8.03 20.39
CA GLN A 3 23.70 7.64 18.97
C GLN A 3 24.33 8.77 18.13
N PRO A 4 25.12 8.43 17.10
CA PRO A 4 25.67 9.44 16.21
C PRO A 4 24.54 10.16 15.49
N ASP A 5 24.71 11.48 15.26
CA ASP A 5 23.72 12.28 14.54
C ASP A 5 23.42 11.65 13.17
N ALA A 6 22.13 11.40 12.87
CA ALA A 6 21.70 10.94 11.58
C ALA A 6 21.84 12.08 10.55
N GLY A 7 22.36 11.78 9.37
CA GLY A 7 22.26 12.70 8.24
C GLY A 7 20.79 12.88 7.84
N LEU A 8 20.09 11.74 7.64
CA LEU A 8 18.67 11.65 7.33
C LEU A 8 17.96 10.75 8.34
N LEU A 9 16.86 11.23 8.92
CA LEU A 9 15.95 10.42 9.70
C LEU A 9 14.68 10.11 8.89
N ILE A 10 14.38 8.84 8.72
CA ILE A 10 13.15 8.36 8.06
C ILE A 10 12.21 7.81 9.13
N ILE A 11 10.97 8.30 9.16
CA ILE A 11 9.94 7.87 10.09
C ILE A 11 8.92 7.02 9.34
N GLY A 12 8.95 5.71 9.58
CA GLY A 12 8.18 4.69 8.88
C GLY A 12 9.06 3.85 7.95
N GLY A 13 9.25 2.57 8.28
CA GLY A 13 10.05 1.59 7.53
C GLY A 13 9.24 0.75 6.53
N GLY A 14 8.04 1.19 6.17
CA GLY A 14 7.23 0.59 5.12
C GLY A 14 7.86 0.77 3.72
N ILE A 15 7.13 0.34 2.68
CA ILE A 15 7.58 0.40 1.28
C ILE A 15 8.06 1.80 0.88
N MET A 16 7.35 2.85 1.30
CA MET A 16 7.69 4.23 0.93
C MET A 16 8.97 4.72 1.61
N GLY A 17 9.12 4.46 2.91
CA GLY A 17 10.36 4.77 3.63
C GLY A 17 11.55 4.01 3.08
N ALA A 18 11.38 2.73 2.75
CA ALA A 18 12.39 1.91 2.09
C ALA A 18 12.80 2.51 0.72
N GLY A 19 11.82 2.96 -0.06
CA GLY A 19 12.04 3.63 -1.35
C GLY A 19 12.83 4.92 -1.21
N VAL A 20 12.48 5.79 -0.24
CA VAL A 20 13.25 7.01 0.06
C VAL A 20 14.68 6.65 0.46
N ALA A 21 14.86 5.71 1.41
CA ALA A 21 16.18 5.31 1.87
C ALA A 21 17.06 4.81 0.72
N ARG A 22 16.49 3.97 -0.15
CA ARG A 22 17.20 3.41 -1.30
C ARG A 22 17.54 4.48 -2.33
N ALA A 23 16.60 5.33 -2.71
CA ALA A 23 16.82 6.38 -3.69
C ALA A 23 17.87 7.41 -3.20
N VAL A 24 17.82 7.81 -1.92
CA VAL A 24 18.85 8.68 -1.33
C VAL A 24 20.22 8.01 -1.32
N ARG A 25 20.29 6.73 -0.95
CA ARG A 25 21.57 6.01 -0.91
C ARG A 25 22.17 5.78 -2.30
N ASP A 26 21.34 5.53 -3.32
CA ASP A 26 21.79 5.38 -4.70
C ASP A 26 22.34 6.71 -5.26
N ALA A 27 21.74 7.85 -4.88
CA ALA A 27 22.23 9.18 -5.25
C ALA A 27 23.46 9.61 -4.42
N HIS A 28 23.49 9.26 -3.14
CA HIS A 28 24.54 9.60 -2.18
C HIS A 28 25.03 8.35 -1.42
N PRO A 29 26.00 7.58 -1.97
CA PRO A 29 26.41 6.30 -1.39
C PRO A 29 26.96 6.38 0.06
N HIS A 30 27.32 7.57 0.49
CA HIS A 30 27.84 7.83 1.84
C HIS A 30 26.82 8.43 2.81
N ALA A 31 25.58 8.64 2.38
CA ALA A 31 24.52 9.19 3.23
C ALA A 31 24.30 8.30 4.47
N ARG A 32 24.30 8.93 5.65
CA ARG A 32 23.94 8.28 6.92
C ARG A 32 22.44 8.37 7.10
N ILE A 33 21.76 7.22 7.15
CA ILE A 33 20.32 7.11 7.25
C ILE A 33 19.98 6.33 8.52
N THR A 34 19.19 6.94 9.40
CA THR A 34 18.51 6.23 10.48
C THR A 34 17.04 6.15 10.12
N MET A 35 16.48 4.95 10.17
CA MET A 35 15.06 4.69 9.96
C MET A 35 14.46 4.17 11.25
N VAL A 36 13.35 4.77 11.69
CA VAL A 36 12.57 4.28 12.82
C VAL A 36 11.27 3.68 12.30
N ASP A 37 10.89 2.52 12.82
CA ASP A 37 9.65 1.85 12.44
C ASP A 37 8.93 1.33 13.68
N THR A 38 7.62 1.51 13.66
CA THR A 38 6.77 1.16 14.79
C THR A 38 6.45 -0.32 14.76
N GLY A 39 6.56 -0.95 15.91
CA GLY A 39 6.23 -2.36 16.10
C GLY A 39 7.36 -3.34 15.77
N PRO A 40 7.15 -4.60 16.18
CA PRO A 40 8.17 -5.63 16.12
C PRO A 40 8.40 -6.15 14.71
N VAL A 41 9.54 -6.80 14.52
CA VAL A 41 9.81 -7.61 13.33
C VAL A 41 8.92 -8.85 13.37
N ILE A 42 8.17 -9.09 12.28
CA ILE A 42 7.44 -10.34 12.08
C ILE A 42 8.35 -11.32 11.33
N GLY A 43 8.61 -12.48 11.93
CA GLY A 43 9.57 -13.45 11.39
C GLY A 43 11.02 -13.09 11.67
N SER A 44 11.95 -13.55 10.82
CA SER A 44 13.40 -13.45 11.03
C SER A 44 14.05 -12.22 10.41
N VAL A 45 13.39 -11.56 9.46
CA VAL A 45 13.94 -10.44 8.68
C VAL A 45 12.98 -9.26 8.67
N ALA A 46 13.44 -8.10 9.14
CA ALA A 46 12.67 -6.88 9.14
C ALA A 46 12.19 -6.51 7.72
N GLY A 47 10.89 -6.27 7.55
CA GLY A 47 10.30 -5.89 6.27
C GLY A 47 10.24 -7.00 5.22
N ARG A 48 10.51 -8.27 5.54
CA ARG A 48 10.30 -9.40 4.62
C ARG A 48 8.81 -9.62 4.42
N HIS A 49 8.39 -9.81 3.17
CA HIS A 49 7.00 -10.15 2.87
C HIS A 49 6.62 -11.50 3.49
N LEU A 50 5.42 -11.60 4.08
CA LEU A 50 5.00 -12.81 4.82
C LEU A 50 4.84 -14.03 3.93
N HIS A 51 4.56 -13.85 2.64
CA HIS A 51 4.58 -14.93 1.66
C HIS A 51 5.98 -15.56 1.52
N ASP A 52 7.04 -14.78 1.70
CA ASP A 52 8.43 -15.18 1.49
C ASP A 52 9.15 -15.51 2.81
N THR A 53 8.40 -15.68 3.90
CA THR A 53 8.97 -16.07 5.20
C THR A 53 9.39 -17.53 5.22
N GLU A 54 10.45 -17.83 5.97
CA GLU A 54 10.92 -19.20 6.22
C GLU A 54 10.18 -19.89 7.39
N ASP A 55 9.43 -19.11 8.17
CA ASP A 55 8.61 -19.59 9.28
C ASP A 55 7.30 -20.19 8.72
N GLU A 56 7.19 -21.53 8.81
CA GLU A 56 6.06 -22.27 8.24
C GLU A 56 4.72 -21.95 8.92
N GLU A 57 4.69 -21.71 10.23
CA GLU A 57 3.46 -21.36 10.94
C GLU A 57 2.98 -19.97 10.52
N LEU A 58 3.90 -19.04 10.44
CA LEU A 58 3.61 -17.67 9.99
C LEU A 58 3.14 -17.64 8.54
N TRP A 59 3.79 -18.43 7.67
CA TRP A 59 3.43 -18.59 6.27
C TRP A 59 2.03 -19.20 6.10
N LEU A 60 1.70 -20.27 6.83
CA LEU A 60 0.38 -20.88 6.81
C LEU A 60 -0.71 -19.92 7.29
N ARG A 61 -0.43 -19.14 8.34
CA ARG A 61 -1.34 -18.13 8.88
C ARG A 61 -1.59 -17.02 7.86
N TYR A 62 -0.56 -16.56 7.16
CA TYR A 62 -0.68 -15.59 6.08
C TYR A 62 -1.55 -16.13 4.93
N ASN A 63 -1.25 -17.32 4.42
CA ASN A 63 -1.98 -17.90 3.28
C ASN A 63 -3.45 -18.16 3.60
N ARG A 64 -3.80 -18.70 4.77
CA ARG A 64 -5.19 -18.85 5.20
C ARG A 64 -5.95 -17.52 5.18
N ARG A 65 -5.30 -16.45 5.58
CA ARG A 65 -5.89 -15.12 5.57
C ARG A 65 -6.11 -14.60 4.15
N VAL A 66 -5.15 -14.83 3.25
CA VAL A 66 -5.28 -14.44 1.84
C VAL A 66 -6.37 -15.24 1.14
N GLU A 67 -6.44 -16.56 1.36
CA GLU A 67 -7.50 -17.43 0.82
C GLU A 67 -8.91 -17.01 1.29
N ALA A 68 -9.02 -16.58 2.55
CA ALA A 68 -10.29 -16.07 3.09
C ALA A 68 -10.69 -14.71 2.50
N GLY A 69 -9.80 -14.08 1.71
CA GLY A 69 -9.95 -12.71 1.22
C GLY A 69 -9.52 -11.71 2.29
N THR A 70 -8.34 -11.11 2.13
CA THR A 70 -7.72 -10.24 3.15
C THR A 70 -8.67 -9.13 3.60
N GLN A 71 -9.38 -8.51 2.65
CA GLN A 71 -10.30 -7.41 2.92
C GLN A 71 -11.57 -7.88 3.64
N ALA A 72 -12.05 -9.09 3.38
CA ALA A 72 -13.20 -9.64 4.10
C ALA A 72 -12.91 -9.87 5.60
N LEU A 73 -11.66 -10.06 5.97
CA LEU A 73 -11.22 -10.18 7.37
C LEU A 73 -11.26 -8.85 8.12
N TYR A 74 -11.26 -7.70 7.39
CA TYR A 74 -11.35 -6.36 7.98
C TYR A 74 -12.78 -5.88 8.18
N VAL A 75 -13.75 -6.59 7.63
CA VAL A 75 -15.18 -6.23 7.68
C VAL A 75 -15.90 -6.93 8.85
N GLY A 76 -15.31 -7.04 10.01
CA GLY A 76 -16.04 -7.51 11.21
C GLY A 76 -15.39 -8.58 12.05
N ALA A 77 -14.20 -9.04 11.74
CA ALA A 77 -13.43 -9.87 12.63
C ALA A 77 -12.15 -9.14 13.02
N GLN A 78 -11.99 -8.85 14.29
CA GLN A 78 -10.69 -8.45 14.82
C GLN A 78 -9.71 -9.60 14.58
N THR A 79 -8.77 -9.38 13.70
CA THR A 79 -7.74 -10.37 13.36
C THR A 79 -6.51 -10.28 14.26
N THR A 80 -6.48 -9.25 15.10
CA THR A 80 -5.41 -8.97 16.07
C THR A 80 -6.01 -8.73 17.46
N PRO A 81 -5.30 -9.09 18.53
CA PRO A 81 -5.74 -8.79 19.89
C PRO A 81 -5.85 -7.28 20.11
N ASP A 82 -6.67 -6.86 21.05
CA ASP A 82 -6.73 -5.46 21.49
C ASP A 82 -5.35 -4.99 21.97
N ILE A 83 -5.01 -3.75 21.63
CA ILE A 83 -3.75 -3.13 22.08
C ILE A 83 -3.72 -2.92 23.59
N GLY A 84 -4.90 -2.82 24.23
CA GLY A 84 -5.02 -2.50 25.65
C GLY A 84 -4.83 -1.01 25.92
N GLU A 85 -4.35 -0.67 27.13
CA GLU A 85 -4.15 0.73 27.53
C GLU A 85 -2.86 1.35 26.99
N THR A 86 -1.93 0.54 26.50
CA THR A 86 -0.62 0.97 25.98
C THR A 86 -0.17 0.12 24.82
N VAL A 87 0.53 0.74 23.89
CA VAL A 87 1.18 0.06 22.75
C VAL A 87 2.53 -0.59 23.10
N VAL A 88 3.04 -0.38 24.31
CA VAL A 88 4.30 -1.00 24.75
C VAL A 88 4.12 -2.51 24.84
N GLY A 89 4.93 -3.27 24.11
CA GLY A 89 4.84 -4.72 24.00
C GLY A 89 3.68 -5.24 23.13
N ALA A 90 2.97 -4.36 22.40
CA ALA A 90 1.93 -4.79 21.48
C ALA A 90 2.49 -5.71 20.38
N PRO A 91 1.84 -6.85 20.08
CA PRO A 91 2.32 -7.77 19.06
C PRO A 91 2.23 -7.17 17.66
N GLY A 92 3.11 -7.64 16.76
CA GLY A 92 3.07 -7.24 15.36
C GLY A 92 1.83 -7.76 14.63
N GLY A 93 1.28 -6.93 13.73
CA GLY A 93 0.12 -7.29 12.93
C GLY A 93 -0.58 -6.11 12.31
N MET A 94 -1.79 -6.36 11.82
CA MET A 94 -2.68 -5.31 11.32
C MET A 94 -3.77 -5.02 12.35
N TYR A 95 -4.00 -3.75 12.61
CA TYR A 95 -4.96 -3.28 13.60
C TYR A 95 -5.92 -2.27 12.98
N HIS A 96 -7.20 -2.39 13.29
CA HIS A 96 -8.17 -1.32 13.03
C HIS A 96 -7.83 -0.07 13.85
N LEU A 97 -8.14 1.10 13.31
CA LEU A 97 -7.92 2.37 14.01
C LEU A 97 -8.58 2.40 15.41
N GLY A 98 -9.76 1.83 15.54
CA GLY A 98 -10.48 1.72 16.82
C GLY A 98 -9.69 0.99 17.92
N ALA A 99 -8.79 0.08 17.57
CA ALA A 99 -7.93 -0.61 18.55
C ALA A 99 -6.97 0.35 19.29
N PHE A 100 -6.67 1.50 18.69
CA PHE A 100 -5.87 2.56 19.31
C PHE A 100 -6.73 3.58 20.09
N GLY A 101 -8.06 3.40 20.15
CA GLY A 101 -8.97 4.36 20.74
C GLY A 101 -9.33 5.55 19.84
N GLU A 102 -9.05 5.45 18.54
CA GLU A 102 -9.42 6.46 17.55
C GLU A 102 -10.92 6.46 17.24
N ASP A 103 -11.47 7.62 16.91
CA ASP A 103 -12.86 7.77 16.45
C ASP A 103 -12.90 7.59 14.92
N ALA A 104 -13.06 6.34 14.48
CA ALA A 104 -13.07 5.97 13.06
C ALA A 104 -14.41 5.35 12.61
N ALA A 105 -15.52 5.72 13.24
CA ALA A 105 -16.84 5.14 12.93
C ALA A 105 -17.27 5.38 11.48
N GLU A 106 -16.81 6.45 10.82
CA GLU A 106 -17.10 6.75 9.42
C GLU A 106 -16.15 6.05 8.41
N LEU A 107 -15.08 5.39 8.91
CA LEU A 107 -14.15 4.58 8.12
C LEU A 107 -13.85 3.24 8.86
N PRO A 108 -14.87 2.43 9.12
CA PRO A 108 -14.81 1.36 10.12
C PRO A 108 -13.85 0.23 9.78
N ALA A 109 -13.55 0.02 8.50
CA ALA A 109 -12.61 -1.00 8.06
C ALA A 109 -11.17 -0.49 7.92
N ALA A 110 -10.91 0.77 8.28
CA ALA A 110 -9.55 1.31 8.19
C ALA A 110 -8.59 0.61 9.15
N ALA A 111 -7.48 0.14 8.60
CA ALA A 111 -6.45 -0.56 9.34
C ALA A 111 -5.05 -0.07 8.99
N ILE A 112 -4.13 -0.28 9.92
CA ILE A 112 -2.70 0.04 9.77
C ILE A 112 -1.85 -1.17 10.09
N GLY A 113 -0.66 -1.24 9.50
CA GLY A 113 0.36 -2.23 9.84
C GLY A 113 1.16 -1.76 11.06
N TRP A 114 1.02 -2.48 12.18
CA TRP A 114 1.79 -2.26 13.41
C TRP A 114 2.90 -3.31 13.51
N ASN A 115 3.87 -3.19 12.62
CA ASN A 115 5.02 -4.09 12.55
C ASN A 115 6.11 -3.47 11.68
N SER A 116 7.33 -3.92 11.84
CA SER A 116 8.44 -3.50 10.99
C SER A 116 8.15 -3.83 9.52
N GLY A 117 8.17 -2.80 8.66
CA GLY A 117 7.79 -2.89 7.26
C GLY A 117 6.33 -2.54 6.96
N GLY A 118 5.51 -2.25 7.99
CA GLY A 118 4.12 -1.80 7.85
C GLY A 118 3.28 -2.71 6.95
N MET A 119 2.37 -2.12 6.16
CA MET A 119 1.54 -2.85 5.19
C MET A 119 2.33 -3.54 4.08
N GLY A 120 3.58 -3.13 3.83
CA GLY A 120 4.44 -3.71 2.80
C GLY A 120 4.81 -5.19 3.02
N VAL A 121 4.60 -5.73 4.22
CA VAL A 121 4.81 -7.16 4.49
C VAL A 121 3.54 -7.99 4.28
N HIS A 122 2.38 -7.33 4.06
CA HIS A 122 1.06 -7.96 3.98
C HIS A 122 0.36 -7.82 2.62
N TRP A 123 0.81 -6.95 1.74
CA TRP A 123 0.10 -6.55 0.54
C TRP A 123 0.10 -7.62 -0.57
N THR A 124 -0.80 -7.48 -1.54
CA THR A 124 -0.91 -8.41 -2.67
C THR A 124 0.10 -8.14 -3.78
N ALA A 125 0.87 -7.06 -3.66
CA ALA A 125 1.89 -6.62 -4.60
C ALA A 125 1.38 -6.15 -5.97
N ALA A 126 0.08 -5.85 -6.12
CA ALA A 126 -0.46 -5.28 -7.35
C ALA A 126 0.06 -3.85 -7.57
N THR A 127 0.56 -3.57 -8.78
CA THR A 127 1.16 -2.29 -9.16
C THR A 127 0.65 -1.81 -10.52
N PRO A 128 -0.69 -1.63 -10.67
CA PRO A 128 -1.25 -1.12 -11.91
C PRO A 128 -0.69 0.26 -12.24
N LEU A 129 -0.52 0.52 -13.54
CA LEU A 129 0.02 1.79 -14.02
C LEU A 129 -1.03 2.90 -13.86
N PRO A 130 -0.67 4.05 -13.25
CA PRO A 130 -1.55 5.22 -13.16
C PRO A 130 -1.92 5.75 -14.54
N TYR A 131 -3.13 6.31 -14.67
CA TYR A 131 -3.64 6.79 -15.94
C TYR A 131 -4.59 7.99 -15.78
N GLY A 132 -4.62 8.87 -16.79
CA GLY A 132 -5.53 10.00 -16.84
C GLY A 132 -5.36 10.93 -15.63
N GLN A 133 -6.43 11.11 -14.85
CA GLN A 133 -6.43 11.97 -13.67
C GLN A 133 -5.51 11.52 -12.52
N GLU A 134 -4.99 10.31 -12.56
CA GLU A 134 -4.05 9.81 -11.54
C GLU A 134 -2.63 10.34 -11.77
N VAL A 135 -2.34 10.88 -12.97
CA VAL A 135 -1.09 11.54 -13.29
C VAL A 135 -1.12 12.98 -12.76
N PHE A 136 -0.05 13.42 -12.10
CA PHE A 136 0.01 14.77 -11.52
C PHE A 136 0.24 15.80 -12.61
N ASP A 137 -0.75 16.61 -12.92
CA ASP A 137 -0.77 17.58 -14.03
C ASP A 137 0.20 18.76 -13.87
N PHE A 138 0.66 19.02 -12.64
CA PHE A 138 1.66 20.04 -12.33
C PHE A 138 3.11 19.53 -12.37
N VAL A 139 3.31 18.25 -12.66
CA VAL A 139 4.63 17.65 -12.88
C VAL A 139 4.89 17.55 -14.37
N GLU A 140 6.08 17.99 -14.80
CA GLU A 140 6.47 17.86 -16.20
C GLU A 140 6.40 16.41 -16.67
N PRO A 141 5.80 16.09 -17.84
CA PRO A 141 5.58 14.71 -18.28
C PRO A 141 6.85 13.86 -18.31
N ARG A 142 7.99 14.44 -18.72
CA ARG A 142 9.27 13.70 -18.73
C ARG A 142 9.79 13.40 -17.33
N GLU A 143 9.54 14.28 -16.37
CA GLU A 143 9.87 14.01 -14.96
C GLU A 143 8.98 12.91 -14.40
N TRP A 144 7.68 12.99 -14.70
CA TRP A 144 6.73 11.96 -14.31
C TRP A 144 7.13 10.57 -14.82
N ASP A 145 7.45 10.46 -16.11
CA ASP A 145 7.86 9.19 -16.72
C ASP A 145 9.14 8.64 -16.10
N ALA A 146 10.11 9.51 -15.81
CA ALA A 146 11.35 9.12 -15.13
C ALA A 146 11.10 8.67 -13.68
N ASP A 147 10.25 9.38 -12.95
CA ASP A 147 9.87 9.03 -11.56
C ASP A 147 9.10 7.72 -11.51
N LEU A 148 8.17 7.50 -12.45
CA LEU A 148 7.40 6.26 -12.57
C LEU A 148 8.32 5.08 -12.93
N ALA A 149 9.23 5.24 -13.88
CA ALA A 149 10.21 4.20 -14.23
C ALA A 149 11.07 3.84 -13.02
N ARG A 150 11.54 4.83 -12.26
CA ARG A 150 12.32 4.59 -11.04
C ARG A 150 11.49 3.91 -9.95
N ALA A 151 10.22 4.27 -9.79
CA ALA A 151 9.31 3.63 -8.85
C ALA A 151 9.08 2.15 -9.21
N GLN A 152 8.89 1.85 -10.50
CA GLN A 152 8.78 0.47 -10.99
C GLN A 152 10.06 -0.35 -10.74
N GLU A 153 11.23 0.24 -10.94
CA GLU A 153 12.52 -0.39 -10.65
C GLU A 153 12.66 -0.72 -9.15
N LEU A 154 12.38 0.24 -8.26
CA LEU A 154 12.46 0.07 -6.81
C LEU A 154 11.49 -1.01 -6.29
N LEU A 155 10.32 -1.08 -6.88
CA LEU A 155 9.31 -2.09 -6.54
C LEU A 155 9.54 -3.43 -7.24
N HIS A 156 10.52 -3.54 -8.14
CA HIS A 156 10.74 -4.72 -8.97
C HIS A 156 9.48 -5.15 -9.73
N VAL A 157 8.79 -4.20 -10.37
CA VAL A 157 7.54 -4.46 -11.07
C VAL A 157 7.76 -5.36 -12.27
N HIS A 158 7.02 -6.47 -12.31
CA HIS A 158 6.95 -7.39 -13.44
C HIS A 158 5.57 -7.29 -14.12
N PRO A 159 5.48 -7.20 -15.46
CA PRO A 159 4.21 -6.96 -16.17
C PRO A 159 3.21 -8.12 -16.10
N GLY A 160 3.66 -9.32 -15.73
CA GLY A 160 2.81 -10.52 -15.60
C GLY A 160 3.60 -11.66 -14.97
N PRO A 161 3.81 -11.68 -13.64
CA PRO A 161 4.75 -12.61 -12.99
C PRO A 161 4.29 -14.06 -13.05
N TYR A 162 3.00 -14.32 -13.22
CA TYR A 162 2.46 -15.66 -13.36
C TYR A 162 2.72 -16.27 -14.74
N GLY A 163 3.09 -15.47 -15.75
CA GLY A 163 3.26 -15.89 -17.13
C GLY A 163 1.94 -16.26 -17.81
N ALA A 164 2.01 -16.93 -18.95
CA ALA A 164 0.83 -17.42 -19.65
C ALA A 164 0.25 -18.65 -18.92
N THR A 165 -1.03 -18.61 -18.58
CA THR A 165 -1.77 -19.69 -17.93
C THR A 165 -3.15 -19.84 -18.57
N GLU A 166 -3.69 -21.06 -18.58
CA GLU A 166 -5.05 -21.31 -19.09
C GLU A 166 -6.12 -20.47 -18.37
N ALA A 167 -5.95 -20.25 -17.06
CA ALA A 167 -6.83 -19.41 -16.26
C ALA A 167 -6.78 -17.94 -16.69
N GLY A 168 -5.57 -17.41 -16.87
CA GLY A 168 -5.38 -16.02 -17.33
C GLY A 168 -5.89 -15.83 -18.76
N ASP A 169 -5.58 -16.74 -19.68
CA ASP A 169 -6.05 -16.68 -21.06
C ASP A 169 -7.59 -16.72 -21.14
N LEU A 170 -8.24 -17.55 -20.30
CA LEU A 170 -9.68 -17.63 -20.19
C LEU A 170 -10.26 -16.30 -19.71
N VAL A 171 -9.76 -15.76 -18.59
CA VAL A 171 -10.22 -14.49 -18.02
C VAL A 171 -10.02 -13.35 -19.02
N VAL A 172 -8.82 -13.22 -19.57
CA VAL A 172 -8.49 -12.14 -20.53
C VAL A 172 -9.38 -12.22 -21.76
N SER A 173 -9.56 -13.41 -22.36
CA SER A 173 -10.39 -13.53 -23.57
C SER A 173 -11.86 -13.17 -23.33
N ARG A 174 -12.45 -13.69 -22.24
CA ARG A 174 -13.86 -13.44 -21.90
C ARG A 174 -14.14 -11.98 -21.55
N LEU A 175 -13.23 -11.35 -20.79
CA LEU A 175 -13.42 -9.96 -20.40
C LEU A 175 -13.13 -8.99 -21.54
N ARG A 176 -12.26 -9.33 -22.48
CA ARG A 176 -12.07 -8.53 -23.70
C ARG A 176 -13.32 -8.48 -24.57
N GLU A 177 -14.07 -9.57 -24.68
CA GLU A 177 -15.37 -9.57 -25.39
C GLU A 177 -16.35 -8.54 -24.83
N VAL A 178 -16.22 -8.19 -23.54
CA VAL A 178 -17.12 -7.24 -22.86
C VAL A 178 -16.56 -5.82 -22.86
N PHE A 179 -15.25 -5.64 -22.70
CA PHE A 179 -14.66 -4.36 -22.36
C PHE A 179 -13.78 -3.74 -23.45
N ASP A 180 -13.38 -4.46 -24.51
CA ASP A 180 -12.46 -3.89 -25.51
C ASP A 180 -13.01 -2.67 -26.23
N ASP A 181 -14.32 -2.63 -26.49
CA ASP A 181 -14.98 -1.50 -27.15
C ASP A 181 -15.01 -0.21 -26.30
N VAL A 182 -14.88 -0.33 -24.99
CA VAL A 182 -14.87 0.81 -24.05
C VAL A 182 -13.50 1.13 -23.49
N SER A 183 -12.50 0.28 -23.77
CA SER A 183 -11.12 0.47 -23.33
C SER A 183 -10.35 1.39 -24.28
N ASP A 184 -9.49 2.24 -23.72
CA ASP A 184 -8.56 3.04 -24.49
C ASP A 184 -7.43 2.18 -25.07
N PRO A 185 -6.75 2.61 -26.16
CA PRO A 185 -5.61 1.90 -26.70
C PRO A 185 -4.54 1.60 -25.65
N GLY A 186 -4.13 0.34 -25.54
CA GLY A 186 -3.17 -0.12 -24.53
C GLY A 186 -3.77 -0.38 -23.14
N ARG A 187 -5.08 -0.14 -22.95
CA ARG A 187 -5.81 -0.36 -21.68
C ARG A 187 -6.77 -1.54 -21.74
N HIS A 188 -6.56 -2.45 -22.66
CA HIS A 188 -7.32 -3.71 -22.72
C HIS A 188 -7.00 -4.61 -21.53
N VAL A 189 -7.92 -5.54 -21.24
CA VAL A 189 -7.69 -6.56 -20.21
C VAL A 189 -6.41 -7.32 -20.49
N GLN A 190 -5.57 -7.45 -19.49
CA GLN A 190 -4.21 -7.97 -19.60
C GLN A 190 -3.72 -8.53 -18.26
N PRO A 191 -2.58 -9.25 -18.21
CA PRO A 191 -1.97 -9.63 -16.95
C PRO A 191 -1.71 -8.42 -16.04
N MET A 192 -1.90 -8.59 -14.71
CA MET A 192 -1.66 -7.55 -13.72
C MET A 192 -0.16 -7.29 -13.57
N PRO A 193 0.31 -6.04 -13.72
CA PRO A 193 1.65 -5.67 -13.29
C PRO A 193 1.77 -5.78 -11.78
N MET A 194 2.78 -6.50 -11.29
CA MET A 194 2.94 -6.77 -9.87
C MET A 194 4.39 -6.61 -9.41
N ALA A 195 4.57 -6.17 -8.18
CA ALA A 195 5.86 -6.11 -7.51
C ALA A 195 6.29 -7.52 -7.05
N ILE A 196 6.45 -8.41 -8.02
CA ILE A 196 6.79 -9.83 -7.85
C ILE A 196 7.88 -10.20 -8.84
N GLN A 197 8.96 -10.79 -8.32
CA GLN A 197 10.05 -11.30 -9.13
C GLN A 197 9.91 -12.81 -9.30
N PRO A 198 9.90 -13.33 -10.53
CA PRO A 198 10.14 -14.74 -10.76
C PRO A 198 11.55 -15.12 -10.28
N VAL A 199 11.64 -16.14 -9.44
CA VAL A 199 12.92 -16.68 -8.92
C VAL A 199 13.29 -17.91 -9.74
N PRO A 200 14.51 -18.00 -10.26
CA PRO A 200 14.98 -19.19 -10.98
C PRO A 200 14.89 -20.46 -10.13
N ALA A 201 14.55 -21.57 -10.75
CA ALA A 201 14.48 -22.85 -10.07
C ALA A 201 15.84 -23.22 -9.45
N GLY A 202 15.87 -23.45 -8.13
CA GLY A 202 17.06 -23.84 -7.39
C GLY A 202 17.63 -22.79 -6.44
N GLU A 203 17.20 -21.54 -6.50
CA GLU A 203 17.69 -20.48 -5.57
C GLU A 203 16.95 -20.46 -4.23
N ASP A 204 15.66 -20.78 -4.22
CA ASP A 204 14.86 -20.89 -3.00
C ASP A 204 13.63 -21.77 -3.27
N ALA A 205 13.73 -23.03 -2.90
CA ALA A 205 12.75 -24.04 -3.30
C ALA A 205 11.56 -24.18 -2.33
N ARG A 206 11.52 -23.46 -1.20
CA ARG A 206 10.56 -23.78 -0.15
C ARG A 206 9.16 -23.21 -0.42
N HIS A 207 9.08 -22.00 -0.94
CA HIS A 207 7.81 -21.26 -1.15
C HIS A 207 7.67 -20.73 -2.57
N GLY A 208 8.07 -21.53 -3.54
CA GLY A 208 7.85 -21.22 -4.93
C GLY A 208 8.91 -20.35 -5.57
N VAL A 209 8.65 -20.07 -6.81
CA VAL A 209 9.51 -19.32 -7.73
C VAL A 209 9.07 -17.87 -7.90
N LEU A 210 8.18 -17.38 -7.06
CA LEU A 210 7.70 -15.98 -7.09
C LEU A 210 8.02 -15.30 -5.76
N ARG A 211 8.85 -14.24 -5.80
CA ARG A 211 9.19 -13.45 -4.62
C ARG A 211 8.46 -12.11 -4.66
N ARG A 212 7.70 -11.80 -3.63
CA ARG A 212 6.99 -10.53 -3.47
C ARG A 212 7.92 -9.46 -2.89
N THR A 213 7.80 -8.25 -3.39
CA THR A 213 8.56 -7.12 -2.88
C THR A 213 7.99 -6.64 -1.55
N GLY A 214 8.67 -6.98 -0.45
CA GLY A 214 8.53 -6.33 0.83
C GLY A 214 9.60 -5.23 1.00
N PRO A 215 9.53 -4.38 2.04
CA PRO A 215 10.56 -3.36 2.30
C PRO A 215 11.97 -3.90 2.35
N SER A 216 12.19 -5.11 2.85
CA SER A 216 13.51 -5.75 2.93
C SER A 216 14.22 -5.91 1.58
N VAL A 217 13.45 -6.00 0.48
CA VAL A 217 14.00 -6.10 -0.88
C VAL A 217 14.43 -4.72 -1.40
N ILE A 218 13.81 -3.65 -0.90
CA ILE A 218 14.04 -2.27 -1.33
C ILE A 218 15.15 -1.61 -0.50
N PHE A 219 15.24 -1.91 0.80
CA PHE A 219 16.22 -1.25 1.69
C PHE A 219 17.61 -1.11 1.05
N PRO A 220 18.35 -0.03 1.35
CA PRO A 220 19.76 -0.01 1.06
C PRO A 220 20.39 -1.30 1.58
N PRO A 221 21.45 -1.82 0.93
CA PRO A 221 22.10 -3.02 1.41
C PRO A 221 22.46 -2.84 2.90
N ILE A 222 21.74 -3.55 3.76
CA ILE A 222 22.15 -3.72 5.16
C ILE A 222 23.34 -4.65 5.02
N GLY A 223 24.55 -4.07 5.05
CA GLY A 223 25.75 -4.84 4.81
C GLY A 223 25.79 -6.02 5.74
N HIS A 224 26.02 -7.21 5.22
CA HIS A 224 26.42 -8.36 6.02
C HIS A 224 27.73 -7.96 6.73
N GLY A 225 27.57 -7.25 7.86
CA GLY A 225 28.64 -6.87 8.78
C GLY A 225 29.38 -5.56 8.51
N ALA A 226 29.00 -4.69 7.57
CA ALA A 226 29.87 -3.57 7.22
C ALA A 226 29.22 -2.22 6.85
N ASP A 227 27.92 -2.07 6.62
CA ASP A 227 27.35 -0.74 6.36
C ASP A 227 26.69 -0.15 7.61
N ASP A 228 27.50 0.54 8.43
CA ASP A 228 27.06 1.29 9.63
C ASP A 228 26.26 2.58 9.29
N ARG A 229 26.08 2.87 7.99
CA ARG A 229 25.44 4.09 7.49
C ARG A 229 23.93 3.94 7.28
N PHE A 230 23.39 2.73 7.30
CA PHE A 230 21.94 2.48 7.33
C PHE A 230 21.57 1.73 8.60
N LEU A 231 20.81 2.39 9.47
CA LEU A 231 20.32 1.84 10.73
C LEU A 231 18.80 1.79 10.70
N LEU A 232 18.22 0.60 10.82
CA LEU A 232 16.80 0.38 11.02
C LEU A 232 16.53 0.06 12.50
N LEU A 233 15.71 0.90 13.15
CA LEU A 233 15.25 0.74 14.52
C LEU A 233 13.78 0.32 14.50
N SER A 234 13.51 -0.98 14.59
CA SER A 234 12.18 -1.53 14.85
C SER A 234 11.76 -1.25 16.30
N ASP A 235 10.48 -1.51 16.65
CA ASP A 235 9.94 -1.23 17.97
C ASP A 235 10.20 0.21 18.44
N THR A 236 10.22 1.15 17.49
CA THR A 236 10.57 2.55 17.76
C THR A 236 9.49 3.48 17.20
N LEU A 237 8.61 3.93 18.09
CA LEU A 237 7.52 4.85 17.77
C LEU A 237 8.01 6.30 17.77
N CYS A 238 7.82 7.02 16.68
CA CYS A 238 8.01 8.46 16.66
C CYS A 238 6.80 9.17 17.28
N LEU A 239 7.05 9.99 18.31
CA LEU A 239 6.02 10.77 19.00
C LEU A 239 5.84 12.16 18.39
N LYS A 240 6.93 12.77 17.94
CA LYS A 240 6.92 14.07 17.23
C LYS A 240 8.27 14.34 16.56
N VAL A 241 8.23 15.12 15.48
CA VAL A 241 9.42 15.76 14.92
C VAL A 241 9.79 16.96 15.78
N LEU A 242 11.08 17.11 16.08
CA LEU A 242 11.62 18.23 16.86
C LEU A 242 11.94 19.39 15.90
N MET A 243 11.31 20.53 16.12
CA MET A 243 11.44 21.72 15.28
C MET A 243 12.19 22.83 16.02
N ASN A 244 13.05 23.55 15.30
CA ASN A 244 13.64 24.81 15.73
C ASN A 244 13.32 25.87 14.66
N GLY A 245 12.25 26.63 14.88
CA GLY A 245 11.66 27.49 13.85
C GLY A 245 11.18 26.64 12.66
N GLU A 246 11.61 26.96 11.47
CA GLU A 246 11.26 26.25 10.22
C GLU A 246 12.12 24.98 10.00
N ARG A 247 13.08 24.69 10.87
CA ARG A 247 14.04 23.60 10.70
C ARG A 247 13.73 22.42 11.61
N ALA A 248 13.57 21.25 11.02
CA ALA A 248 13.56 19.98 11.73
C ALA A 248 14.98 19.64 12.23
N THR A 249 15.11 19.23 13.49
CA THR A 249 16.38 18.91 14.16
C THR A 249 16.48 17.44 14.57
N GLY A 250 15.42 16.67 14.35
CA GLY A 250 15.33 15.26 14.70
C GLY A 250 13.93 14.86 15.12
N ALA A 251 13.81 13.84 15.94
CA ALA A 251 12.54 13.37 16.48
C ALA A 251 12.66 12.91 17.94
N LEU A 252 11.55 13.02 18.68
CA LEU A 252 11.35 12.33 19.95
C LEU A 252 10.72 10.96 19.62
N VAL A 253 11.35 9.91 20.09
CA VAL A 253 10.92 8.54 19.86
C VAL A 253 10.75 7.79 21.19
N ARG A 254 9.89 6.75 21.17
CA ARG A 254 9.69 5.82 22.28
C ARG A 254 10.08 4.41 21.85
N ASN A 255 10.92 3.77 22.64
CA ASN A 255 11.18 2.34 22.50
C ASN A 255 9.96 1.56 23.00
N LEU A 256 9.36 0.72 22.16
CA LEU A 256 8.12 -0.01 22.47
C LEU A 256 8.38 -1.31 23.28
N VAL A 257 9.63 -1.67 23.51
CA VAL A 257 9.98 -2.79 24.41
C VAL A 257 10.14 -2.29 25.85
N THR A 258 10.82 -1.14 26.02
CA THR A 258 11.15 -0.60 27.37
C THR A 258 10.21 0.51 27.83
N GLY A 259 9.53 1.19 26.91
CA GLY A 259 8.74 2.38 27.17
C GLY A 259 9.57 3.67 27.30
N GLU A 260 10.90 3.60 27.19
CA GLU A 260 11.80 4.74 27.33
C GLU A 260 11.72 5.69 26.13
N GLU A 261 11.75 6.98 26.39
CA GLU A 261 11.78 8.04 25.38
C GLU A 261 13.18 8.62 25.25
N HIS A 262 13.58 8.90 24.02
CA HIS A 262 14.83 9.58 23.71
C HIS A 262 14.75 10.39 22.41
N GLU A 263 15.69 11.29 22.21
CA GLU A 263 15.79 12.09 21.00
C GLU A 263 16.78 11.46 20.01
N ILE A 264 16.39 11.44 18.72
CA ILE A 264 17.30 11.17 17.62
C ILE A 264 17.50 12.47 16.86
N ARG A 265 18.74 12.95 16.77
CA ARG A 265 19.08 14.16 16.01
C ARG A 265 19.30 13.83 14.54
N ALA A 266 18.89 14.75 13.66
CA ALA A 266 19.04 14.59 12.22
C ALA A 266 19.17 15.93 11.51
N SER A 267 19.85 15.93 10.35
CA SER A 267 19.99 17.10 9.49
C SER A 267 18.76 17.32 8.61
N ALA A 268 18.02 16.25 8.29
CA ALA A 268 16.75 16.27 7.59
C ALA A 268 15.85 15.14 8.11
N VAL A 269 14.53 15.32 7.98
CA VAL A 269 13.52 14.35 8.41
C VAL A 269 12.54 14.12 7.28
N VAL A 270 12.19 12.85 7.01
CA VAL A 270 11.07 12.50 6.13
C VAL A 270 10.08 11.60 6.86
N VAL A 271 8.78 11.93 6.76
CA VAL A 271 7.69 11.16 7.36
C VAL A 271 7.04 10.28 6.30
N CYS A 272 7.08 8.98 6.51
CA CYS A 272 6.53 7.92 5.66
C CYS A 272 5.59 6.99 6.47
N ALA A 273 4.82 7.55 7.40
CA ALA A 273 4.06 6.82 8.40
C ALA A 273 2.60 6.53 7.97
N ASP A 274 2.39 6.18 6.71
CA ASP A 274 1.11 6.01 5.99
C ASP A 274 0.24 7.28 5.86
N ALA A 275 -0.93 7.15 5.20
CA ALA A 275 -1.82 8.29 4.96
C ALA A 275 -2.63 8.73 6.19
N LEU A 276 -2.72 7.91 7.24
CA LEU A 276 -3.49 8.23 8.45
C LEU A 276 -2.57 8.70 9.59
N ARG A 277 -1.40 8.08 9.73
CA ARG A 277 -0.45 8.40 10.79
C ARG A 277 0.49 9.56 10.43
N SER A 278 0.80 9.80 9.14
CA SER A 278 1.64 10.93 8.74
C SER A 278 1.03 12.28 9.13
N PRO A 279 -0.25 12.59 8.85
CA PRO A 279 -0.84 13.85 9.30
C PRO A 279 -0.95 13.96 10.82
N GLN A 280 -1.19 12.84 11.54
CA GLN A 280 -1.21 12.82 13.00
C GLN A 280 0.15 13.21 13.59
N LEU A 281 1.22 12.66 13.04
CA LEU A 281 2.58 12.98 13.47
C LEU A 281 2.97 14.43 13.15
N LEU A 282 2.59 14.93 11.97
CA LEU A 282 2.80 16.35 11.63
C LEU A 282 2.05 17.28 12.58
N TRP A 283 0.79 16.93 12.93
CA TRP A 283 0.03 17.68 13.93
C TRP A 283 0.71 17.65 15.30
N ALA A 284 1.17 16.50 15.77
CA ALA A 284 1.93 16.35 17.01
C ALA A 284 3.21 17.18 17.01
N SER A 285 3.77 17.45 15.83
CA SER A 285 5.00 18.22 15.60
C SER A 285 4.76 19.73 15.44
N GLY A 286 3.50 20.20 15.55
CA GLY A 286 3.16 21.61 15.45
C GLY A 286 2.88 22.12 14.04
N VAL A 287 2.88 21.27 13.01
CA VAL A 287 2.48 21.65 11.64
C VAL A 287 0.97 21.94 11.62
N ARG A 288 0.57 23.10 11.06
CA ARG A 288 -0.82 23.58 11.06
C ARG A 288 -1.21 24.17 9.71
N THR A 289 -0.78 23.54 8.61
CA THR A 289 -1.26 23.94 7.27
C THR A 289 -2.76 23.68 7.14
N ALA A 290 -3.47 24.50 6.39
CA ALA A 290 -4.93 24.41 6.27
C ALA A 290 -5.40 23.10 5.63
N ALA A 291 -4.56 22.49 4.77
CA ALA A 291 -4.86 21.23 4.09
C ALA A 291 -4.51 19.99 4.92
N LEU A 292 -3.82 20.11 6.07
CA LEU A 292 -3.37 18.97 6.86
C LEU A 292 -4.57 18.12 7.32
N GLY A 293 -4.51 16.85 7.02
CA GLY A 293 -5.56 15.86 7.32
C GLY A 293 -6.76 15.89 6.39
N ARG A 294 -6.92 16.91 5.53
CA ARG A 294 -8.04 17.05 4.59
C ARG A 294 -7.82 16.25 3.32
N HIS A 295 -8.91 16.13 2.53
CA HIS A 295 -8.91 15.41 1.25
C HIS A 295 -8.58 13.93 1.39
N LEU A 296 -8.92 13.32 2.54
CA LEU A 296 -8.88 11.87 2.68
C LEU A 296 -9.70 11.23 1.56
N ASN A 297 -9.03 10.48 0.72
CA ASN A 297 -9.66 9.80 -0.40
C ASN A 297 -9.38 8.30 -0.33
N GLU A 298 -10.39 7.53 -0.67
CA GLU A 298 -10.32 6.08 -0.80
C GLU A 298 -11.31 5.65 -1.87
N HIS A 299 -10.90 4.86 -2.84
CA HIS A 299 -11.82 4.24 -3.77
C HIS A 299 -12.65 3.15 -3.08
N VAL A 300 -13.89 2.96 -3.53
CA VAL A 300 -14.75 1.91 -2.99
C VAL A 300 -14.25 0.56 -3.46
N PHE A 301 -14.21 -0.40 -2.56
CA PHE A 301 -13.88 -1.77 -2.87
C PHE A 301 -15.15 -2.63 -2.94
N VAL A 302 -15.40 -3.21 -4.11
CA VAL A 302 -16.45 -4.21 -4.32
C VAL A 302 -15.80 -5.57 -4.50
N SER A 303 -16.08 -6.49 -3.61
CA SER A 303 -15.58 -7.86 -3.67
C SER A 303 -16.61 -8.75 -4.36
N GLY A 304 -16.18 -9.49 -5.38
CA GLY A 304 -17.00 -10.48 -6.05
C GLY A 304 -16.25 -11.79 -6.25
N ARG A 305 -16.99 -12.86 -6.48
CA ARG A 305 -16.41 -14.18 -6.77
C ARG A 305 -17.27 -14.95 -7.74
N VAL A 306 -16.67 -15.56 -8.75
CA VAL A 306 -17.33 -16.44 -9.69
C VAL A 306 -16.63 -17.79 -9.71
N PHE A 307 -17.43 -18.84 -9.79
CA PHE A 307 -16.93 -20.20 -10.01
C PHE A 307 -16.97 -20.52 -11.51
N VAL A 308 -15.85 -21.01 -12.04
CA VAL A 308 -15.72 -21.44 -13.43
C VAL A 308 -15.50 -22.94 -13.44
N ASP A 309 -16.50 -23.68 -13.91
CA ASP A 309 -16.50 -25.14 -14.03
C ASP A 309 -15.70 -25.56 -15.28
N LEU A 310 -14.67 -26.39 -15.12
CA LEU A 310 -13.83 -26.85 -16.23
C LEU A 310 -14.61 -27.72 -17.24
N ASP A 311 -15.67 -28.39 -16.83
CA ASP A 311 -16.51 -29.18 -17.73
C ASP A 311 -17.33 -28.30 -18.71
N ARG A 312 -17.45 -27.00 -18.41
CA ARG A 312 -18.22 -26.04 -19.21
C ARG A 312 -17.38 -25.09 -20.04
N VAL A 313 -16.08 -25.17 -19.93
CA VAL A 313 -15.12 -24.32 -20.66
C VAL A 313 -14.19 -25.19 -21.48
N PRO A 314 -13.87 -24.80 -22.72
CA PRO A 314 -12.90 -25.54 -23.54
C PRO A 314 -11.47 -25.27 -23.04
N VAL A 315 -11.12 -25.88 -21.91
CA VAL A 315 -9.78 -25.83 -21.33
C VAL A 315 -9.02 -27.08 -21.77
N ASP A 316 -7.82 -26.89 -22.27
CA ASP A 316 -6.90 -27.99 -22.56
C ASP A 316 -6.22 -28.45 -21.26
N LEU A 317 -6.81 -29.46 -20.63
CA LEU A 317 -6.32 -29.99 -19.35
C LEU A 317 -4.84 -30.43 -19.41
N SER A 318 -4.29 -30.71 -20.61
CA SER A 318 -2.87 -31.06 -20.77
C SER A 318 -1.93 -29.84 -20.58
N LYS A 319 -2.47 -28.63 -20.70
CA LYS A 319 -1.75 -27.36 -20.50
C LYS A 319 -2.09 -26.71 -19.17
N LEU A 320 -2.94 -27.35 -18.38
CA LEU A 320 -3.38 -26.79 -17.11
C LEU A 320 -2.19 -26.61 -16.18
N ARG A 321 -1.93 -25.36 -15.77
CA ARG A 321 -0.85 -25.05 -14.85
C ARG A 321 -1.32 -25.21 -13.41
N LEU A 322 -0.67 -26.11 -12.68
CA LEU A 322 -0.85 -26.20 -11.24
C LEU A 322 -0.24 -24.97 -10.57
N PRO A 323 -0.77 -24.54 -9.41
CA PRO A 323 -0.14 -23.51 -8.61
C PRO A 323 1.31 -23.86 -8.32
N LEU A 324 2.18 -22.86 -8.38
CA LEU A 324 3.56 -23.03 -7.92
C LEU A 324 3.55 -23.38 -6.42
N PRO A 325 4.56 -24.09 -5.92
CA PRO A 325 4.63 -24.37 -4.49
C PRO A 325 4.52 -23.07 -3.67
N GLY A 326 3.57 -23.04 -2.75
CA GLY A 326 3.32 -21.86 -1.93
C GLY A 326 2.40 -20.79 -2.54
N GLU A 327 2.03 -20.90 -3.81
CA GLU A 327 1.07 -19.98 -4.43
C GLU A 327 -0.36 -20.47 -4.24
N TRP A 328 -1.25 -19.53 -3.92
CA TRP A 328 -2.69 -19.78 -3.81
C TRP A 328 -3.45 -19.42 -5.10
N CYS A 329 -2.87 -18.60 -5.99
CA CYS A 329 -3.46 -18.30 -7.28
C CYS A 329 -2.56 -18.74 -8.44
N VAL A 330 -3.17 -18.96 -9.60
CA VAL A 330 -2.49 -19.38 -10.83
C VAL A 330 -2.42 -18.27 -11.87
N ALA A 331 -3.22 -17.20 -11.70
CA ALA A 331 -3.21 -16.04 -12.57
C ALA A 331 -3.68 -14.80 -11.80
N SER A 332 -3.17 -13.64 -12.20
CA SER A 332 -3.67 -12.33 -11.78
C SER A 332 -3.78 -11.46 -13.01
N ASP A 333 -4.99 -11.04 -13.32
CA ASP A 333 -5.32 -10.27 -14.50
C ASP A 333 -5.86 -8.89 -14.11
N TRP A 334 -5.85 -7.98 -15.05
CA TRP A 334 -6.15 -6.58 -14.85
C TRP A 334 -7.12 -6.06 -15.90
N LEU A 335 -8.26 -5.54 -15.47
CA LEU A 335 -9.06 -4.62 -16.25
C LEU A 335 -8.63 -3.20 -15.89
N PRO A 336 -7.86 -2.51 -16.74
CA PRO A 336 -7.47 -1.13 -16.50
C PRO A 336 -8.67 -0.18 -16.61
N HIS A 337 -8.75 0.84 -15.76
CA HIS A 337 -9.66 1.94 -16.04
C HIS A 337 -9.20 2.73 -17.28
N SER A 338 -10.15 3.30 -18.03
CA SER A 338 -9.96 4.01 -19.29
C SER A 338 -10.77 5.31 -19.29
N GLY A 339 -10.49 6.19 -18.32
CA GLY A 339 -11.18 7.48 -18.18
C GLY A 339 -12.70 7.33 -17.98
N SER A 340 -13.49 8.22 -18.61
CA SER A 340 -14.94 8.27 -18.38
C SER A 340 -15.73 7.12 -19.03
N ARG A 341 -15.16 6.44 -20.04
CA ARG A 341 -15.83 5.33 -20.73
C ARG A 341 -15.79 4.04 -19.92
N GLN A 342 -14.69 3.79 -19.24
CA GLN A 342 -14.47 2.65 -18.35
C GLN A 342 -13.70 3.15 -17.10
N PRO A 343 -14.39 3.76 -16.11
CA PRO A 343 -13.74 4.42 -14.98
C PRO A 343 -13.31 3.47 -13.85
N PHE A 344 -13.60 2.17 -13.98
CA PHE A 344 -13.40 1.19 -12.93
C PHE A 344 -12.12 0.39 -13.15
N GLN A 345 -11.51 -0.08 -12.08
CA GLN A 345 -10.44 -1.05 -12.16
C GLN A 345 -10.90 -2.41 -11.63
N GLY A 346 -10.58 -3.47 -12.36
CA GLY A 346 -10.69 -4.85 -11.90
C GLY A 346 -9.31 -5.46 -11.65
N GLN A 347 -9.08 -5.98 -10.45
CA GLN A 347 -8.01 -6.93 -10.15
C GLN A 347 -8.63 -8.32 -10.04
N ILE A 348 -8.30 -9.20 -10.97
CA ILE A 348 -8.94 -10.50 -11.14
C ILE A 348 -7.92 -11.59 -10.81
N MET A 349 -8.21 -12.39 -9.80
CA MET A 349 -7.28 -13.41 -9.31
C MET A 349 -7.92 -14.79 -9.39
N SER A 350 -7.27 -15.70 -10.10
CA SER A 350 -7.77 -17.05 -10.36
C SER A 350 -7.04 -18.08 -9.50
N SER A 351 -7.79 -18.86 -8.73
CA SER A 351 -7.28 -20.00 -7.95
C SER A 351 -7.83 -21.28 -8.55
N LEU A 352 -6.95 -22.26 -8.74
CA LEU A 352 -7.34 -23.58 -9.23
C LEU A 352 -7.97 -24.40 -8.09
N LEU A 353 -9.14 -24.95 -8.32
CA LEU A 353 -9.86 -25.82 -7.38
C LEU A 353 -9.54 -27.28 -7.69
N LEU A 354 -9.08 -28.01 -6.67
CA LEU A 354 -8.68 -29.41 -6.76
C LEU A 354 -9.56 -30.24 -5.84
N GLU A 355 -9.97 -31.44 -6.30
CA GLU A 355 -10.57 -32.43 -5.41
C GLU A 355 -9.55 -32.89 -4.37
N SER A 356 -9.99 -32.94 -3.11
CA SER A 356 -9.10 -33.15 -1.96
C SER A 356 -8.34 -34.48 -1.99
N ASP A 357 -8.93 -35.53 -2.56
CA ASP A 357 -8.38 -36.89 -2.50
C ASP A 357 -7.52 -37.28 -3.71
N LEU A 358 -7.75 -36.64 -4.87
CA LEU A 358 -7.12 -37.02 -6.14
C LEU A 358 -6.27 -35.92 -6.77
N ARG A 359 -6.28 -34.70 -6.21
CA ARG A 359 -5.69 -33.51 -6.83
C ARG A 359 -6.20 -33.28 -8.27
N THR A 360 -7.41 -33.73 -8.57
CA THR A 360 -8.03 -33.55 -9.87
C THR A 360 -8.59 -32.15 -9.97
N PRO A 361 -8.21 -31.35 -10.97
CA PRO A 361 -8.77 -30.04 -11.19
C PRO A 361 -10.23 -30.15 -11.62
N TYR A 362 -11.12 -29.36 -10.99
CA TYR A 362 -12.54 -29.32 -11.38
C TYR A 362 -13.07 -27.91 -11.68
N GLY A 363 -12.33 -26.86 -11.36
CA GLY A 363 -12.75 -25.50 -11.63
C GLY A 363 -11.74 -24.46 -11.23
N TYR A 364 -12.12 -23.21 -11.50
CA TYR A 364 -11.44 -22.04 -10.96
C TYR A 364 -12.38 -21.24 -10.03
N SER A 365 -11.84 -20.80 -8.91
CA SER A 365 -12.43 -19.70 -8.14
C SER A 365 -11.79 -18.41 -8.62
N VAL A 366 -12.58 -17.56 -9.29
CA VAL A 366 -12.10 -16.28 -9.82
C VAL A 366 -12.63 -15.16 -8.93
N GLN A 367 -11.73 -14.49 -8.23
CA GLN A 367 -12.04 -13.33 -7.41
C GLN A 367 -12.03 -12.08 -8.26
N LEU A 368 -13.10 -11.29 -8.15
CA LEU A 368 -13.31 -10.01 -8.82
C LEU A 368 -13.19 -8.88 -7.81
N SER A 369 -11.96 -8.40 -7.60
CA SER A 369 -11.71 -7.20 -6.79
C SER A 369 -11.94 -5.97 -7.65
N TRP A 370 -13.04 -5.24 -7.41
CA TRP A 370 -13.44 -4.08 -8.20
C TRP A 370 -13.23 -2.80 -7.42
N TYR A 371 -12.54 -1.84 -8.03
CA TYR A 371 -12.27 -0.55 -7.43
C TYR A 371 -13.02 0.54 -8.17
N VAL A 372 -13.80 1.31 -7.41
CA VAL A 372 -14.67 2.37 -7.90
C VAL A 372 -14.13 3.72 -7.41
N PRO A 373 -13.74 4.63 -8.31
CA PRO A 373 -13.21 5.92 -7.90
C PRO A 373 -14.24 6.76 -7.13
N THR A 374 -13.76 7.57 -6.20
CA THR A 374 -14.54 8.55 -5.45
C THR A 374 -14.03 9.96 -5.67
N GLU A 375 -14.89 10.96 -5.45
CA GLU A 375 -14.50 12.35 -5.52
C GLU A 375 -13.55 12.73 -4.36
N THR A 376 -12.55 13.56 -4.64
CA THR A 376 -11.72 14.15 -3.60
C THR A 376 -12.43 15.34 -2.99
N GLN A 377 -12.78 15.24 -1.70
CA GLN A 377 -13.54 16.23 -0.95
C GLN A 377 -12.74 16.72 0.26
N PRO A 378 -12.62 18.04 0.53
CA PRO A 378 -11.91 18.54 1.71
C PRO A 378 -12.63 18.22 3.03
N GLU A 379 -13.92 17.88 2.98
CA GLU A 379 -14.76 17.46 4.11
C GLU A 379 -14.36 16.04 4.60
N ASN A 380 -13.94 15.16 3.69
CA ASN A 380 -13.36 13.89 4.02
C ASN A 380 -11.96 14.13 4.57
N ARG A 381 -11.75 13.84 5.86
CA ARG A 381 -10.55 14.24 6.57
C ARG A 381 -10.30 13.45 7.84
N VAL A 382 -9.10 13.56 8.34
CA VAL A 382 -8.73 13.22 9.71
C VAL A 382 -8.53 14.52 10.50
N GLU A 383 -9.09 14.56 11.71
CA GLU A 383 -8.97 15.64 12.68
C GLU A 383 -8.23 15.15 13.91
N PHE A 384 -7.50 16.02 14.60
CA PHE A 384 -6.68 15.64 15.73
C PHE A 384 -7.05 16.45 16.96
N SER A 385 -7.10 15.80 18.13
CA SER A 385 -7.37 16.46 19.40
C SER A 385 -6.12 17.17 19.93
N ASP A 386 -6.30 18.36 20.48
CA ASP A 386 -5.24 19.04 21.22
C ASP A 386 -5.13 18.61 22.69
N SER A 387 -6.09 17.80 23.19
CA SER A 387 -6.19 17.44 24.63
C SER A 387 -6.31 15.96 24.91
N LEU A 388 -6.70 15.15 23.91
CA LEU A 388 -6.86 13.71 24.06
C LEU A 388 -5.79 12.99 23.22
N THR A 389 -5.30 11.88 23.75
CA THR A 389 -4.34 11.03 23.05
C THR A 389 -4.96 9.65 22.79
N ASP A 390 -4.41 8.97 21.79
CA ASP A 390 -4.65 7.56 21.51
C ASP A 390 -3.78 6.65 22.42
N ALA A 391 -3.91 5.34 22.26
CA ALA A 391 -3.11 4.36 23.02
C ALA A 391 -1.59 4.46 22.77
N ALA A 392 -1.18 5.07 21.66
CA ALA A 392 0.23 5.33 21.34
C ALA A 392 0.76 6.61 22.02
N GLY A 393 -0.12 7.44 22.59
CA GLY A 393 0.21 8.74 23.18
C GLY A 393 0.28 9.86 22.14
N LEU A 394 -0.22 9.62 20.92
CA LEU A 394 -0.33 10.63 19.86
C LEU A 394 -1.68 11.36 19.95
N PRO A 395 -1.82 12.58 19.39
CA PRO A 395 -3.09 13.30 19.35
C PRO A 395 -4.21 12.42 18.80
N ARG A 396 -5.27 12.17 19.60
CA ARG A 396 -6.36 11.30 19.20
C ARG A 396 -6.98 11.72 17.88
N MET A 397 -7.11 10.78 16.94
CA MET A 397 -7.66 11.00 15.62
C MET A 397 -9.18 10.84 15.63
N ARG A 398 -9.85 11.67 14.84
CA ARG A 398 -11.23 11.49 14.43
C ARG A 398 -11.31 11.49 12.91
N VAL A 399 -11.90 10.45 12.35
CA VAL A 399 -12.11 10.34 10.90
C VAL A 399 -13.49 10.92 10.55
N ARG A 400 -13.52 11.74 9.49
CA ARG A 400 -14.70 12.22 8.79
C ARG A 400 -14.65 11.70 7.38
N PHE A 401 -15.61 10.84 7.03
CA PHE A 401 -15.67 10.24 5.70
C PHE A 401 -17.11 9.98 5.27
N SER A 402 -17.45 10.42 4.05
CA SER A 402 -18.74 10.13 3.45
C SER A 402 -18.63 10.10 1.93
N TYR A 403 -19.49 9.34 1.30
CA TYR A 403 -19.64 9.35 -0.15
C TYR A 403 -20.59 10.47 -0.58
N SER A 404 -20.22 11.18 -1.65
CA SER A 404 -21.11 12.14 -2.31
C SER A 404 -22.28 11.42 -3.05
N ASP A 405 -23.24 12.17 -3.52
CA ASP A 405 -24.31 11.57 -4.36
C ASP A 405 -23.73 11.05 -5.67
N LYS A 406 -22.75 11.73 -6.24
CA LYS A 406 -22.03 11.25 -7.42
C LYS A 406 -21.24 9.97 -7.16
N ASP A 407 -20.62 9.84 -5.97
CA ASP A 407 -19.95 8.60 -5.58
C ASP A 407 -20.96 7.44 -5.54
N ARG A 408 -22.17 7.66 -4.97
CA ARG A 408 -23.22 6.63 -4.92
C ARG A 408 -23.67 6.19 -6.31
N GLU A 409 -23.81 7.13 -7.24
CA GLU A 409 -24.13 6.83 -8.64
C GLU A 409 -22.98 6.02 -9.29
N THR A 410 -21.74 6.40 -9.03
CA THR A 410 -20.55 5.72 -9.55
C THR A 410 -20.42 4.31 -8.97
N ILE A 411 -20.73 4.11 -7.68
CA ILE A 411 -20.77 2.79 -7.02
C ILE A 411 -21.81 1.90 -7.70
N ALA A 412 -23.03 2.42 -7.95
CA ALA A 412 -24.07 1.66 -8.62
C ALA A 412 -23.68 1.25 -10.06
N ALA A 413 -22.95 2.12 -10.77
CA ALA A 413 -22.40 1.80 -12.09
C ALA A 413 -21.25 0.77 -11.98
N GLY A 414 -20.41 0.86 -10.97
CA GLY A 414 -19.31 -0.09 -10.71
C GLY A 414 -19.83 -1.51 -10.42
N LEU A 415 -20.92 -1.63 -9.65
CA LEU A 415 -21.60 -2.91 -9.41
C LEU A 415 -22.11 -3.55 -10.71
N LYS A 416 -22.71 -2.76 -11.59
CA LYS A 416 -23.15 -3.24 -12.91
C LYS A 416 -21.97 -3.69 -13.78
N CYS A 417 -20.87 -2.94 -13.74
CA CYS A 417 -19.66 -3.28 -14.46
C CYS A 417 -19.07 -4.61 -13.95
N GLN A 418 -18.97 -4.80 -12.62
CA GLN A 418 -18.54 -6.06 -12.03
C GLN A 418 -19.49 -7.22 -12.38
N GLN A 419 -20.82 -6.98 -12.37
CA GLN A 419 -21.80 -7.97 -12.78
C GLN A 419 -21.57 -8.43 -14.22
N GLN A 420 -21.32 -7.53 -15.16
CA GLN A 420 -21.00 -7.87 -16.55
C GLN A 420 -19.74 -8.75 -16.63
N ALA A 421 -18.70 -8.41 -15.87
CA ALA A 421 -17.49 -9.20 -15.79
C ALA A 421 -17.75 -10.60 -15.22
N GLY A 422 -18.48 -10.70 -14.11
CA GLY A 422 -18.83 -11.97 -13.49
C GLY A 422 -19.65 -12.87 -14.42
N GLN A 423 -20.66 -12.33 -15.07
CA GLN A 423 -21.53 -13.07 -16.03
C GLN A 423 -20.78 -13.52 -17.30
N ALA A 424 -19.76 -12.78 -17.74
CA ALA A 424 -18.91 -13.20 -18.84
C ALA A 424 -18.06 -14.42 -18.48
N LEU A 425 -17.70 -14.56 -17.20
CA LEU A 425 -16.86 -15.66 -16.71
C LEU A 425 -17.67 -16.90 -16.32
N GLY A 426 -18.87 -16.73 -15.76
CA GLY A 426 -19.67 -17.88 -15.31
C GLY A 426 -21.04 -17.51 -14.75
N ASP A 427 -21.60 -18.39 -13.91
CA ASP A 427 -22.86 -18.14 -13.19
C ASP A 427 -22.58 -17.16 -12.04
N PHE A 428 -22.92 -15.89 -12.27
CA PHE A 428 -22.71 -14.81 -11.32
C PHE A 428 -24.04 -14.10 -11.02
N ASP A 429 -24.43 -14.17 -9.77
CA ASP A 429 -25.57 -13.45 -9.21
C ASP A 429 -25.06 -12.34 -8.28
N PRO A 430 -25.24 -11.05 -8.62
CA PRO A 430 -24.73 -9.95 -7.82
C PRO A 430 -25.24 -9.92 -6.38
N GLU A 431 -26.45 -10.46 -6.09
CA GLU A 431 -26.97 -10.52 -4.72
C GLU A 431 -26.31 -11.61 -3.88
N ARG A 432 -25.81 -12.66 -4.50
CA ARG A 432 -25.13 -13.78 -3.85
C ARG A 432 -23.61 -13.62 -3.85
N ASP A 433 -23.06 -13.18 -4.97
CA ASP A 433 -21.64 -13.31 -5.30
C ASP A 433 -20.86 -11.99 -5.24
N SER A 434 -21.54 -10.87 -4.90
CA SER A 434 -20.92 -9.55 -4.83
C SER A 434 -21.30 -8.81 -3.54
N ALA A 435 -20.36 -8.01 -3.03
CA ALA A 435 -20.60 -7.14 -1.88
C ALA A 435 -19.77 -5.86 -1.97
N VAL A 436 -20.40 -4.72 -1.73
CA VAL A 436 -19.69 -3.46 -1.43
C VAL A 436 -19.14 -3.57 -0.01
N LEU A 437 -17.83 -3.48 0.13
CA LEU A 437 -17.20 -3.56 1.43
C LEU A 437 -17.30 -2.23 2.18
N ALA A 438 -17.16 -2.30 3.49
CA ALA A 438 -17.23 -1.11 4.35
C ALA A 438 -16.13 -0.10 4.00
N PRO A 439 -16.38 1.21 4.17
CA PRO A 439 -15.35 2.24 4.01
C PRO A 439 -14.10 1.93 4.82
N GLY A 440 -12.94 2.10 4.22
CA GLY A 440 -11.65 1.73 4.80
C GLY A 440 -11.10 0.38 4.33
N SER A 441 -11.91 -0.46 3.69
CA SER A 441 -11.54 -1.84 3.35
C SER A 441 -10.55 -1.95 2.19
N SER A 442 -10.41 -0.94 1.35
CA SER A 442 -9.42 -0.97 0.26
C SER A 442 -7.99 -0.88 0.79
N LEU A 443 -7.79 -0.25 1.95
CA LEU A 443 -6.48 0.08 2.54
C LEU A 443 -5.64 1.01 1.64
N HIS A 444 -6.28 1.74 0.74
CA HIS A 444 -5.64 2.60 -0.26
C HIS A 444 -5.89 4.09 0.00
N TYR A 445 -5.76 4.52 1.26
CA TYR A 445 -5.98 5.91 1.68
C TYR A 445 -4.97 6.85 1.05
N THR A 446 -5.43 8.02 0.58
CA THR A 446 -4.61 9.08 -0.04
C THR A 446 -5.01 10.46 0.45
N GLY A 447 -4.25 11.49 0.09
CA GLY A 447 -4.65 12.90 0.13
C GLY A 447 -4.41 13.65 1.42
N THR A 448 -4.25 13.00 2.56
CA THR A 448 -4.24 13.64 3.89
C THR A 448 -3.04 14.56 4.18
N VAL A 449 -1.96 14.42 3.42
CA VAL A 449 -0.77 15.28 3.40
C VAL A 449 -0.41 15.65 1.97
N ARG A 450 -1.43 15.91 1.15
CA ARG A 450 -1.33 16.07 -0.31
C ARG A 450 -0.31 17.12 -0.73
N MET A 451 0.38 16.83 -1.84
CA MET A 451 1.26 17.80 -2.49
C MET A 451 0.49 18.79 -3.37
N GLY A 452 1.13 19.88 -3.69
CA GLY A 452 0.61 20.86 -4.64
C GLY A 452 1.71 21.77 -5.19
N PRO A 453 1.43 22.49 -6.29
CA PRO A 453 2.44 23.33 -6.94
C PRO A 453 2.73 24.64 -6.18
N HIS A 454 1.83 25.07 -5.29
CA HIS A 454 1.92 26.35 -4.59
C HIS A 454 1.52 26.24 -3.12
N ASP A 455 2.11 27.09 -2.28
CA ASP A 455 1.72 27.27 -0.88
C ASP A 455 0.53 28.25 -0.80
N ASP A 456 -0.64 27.77 -1.18
CA ASP A 456 -1.90 28.53 -1.21
C ASP A 456 -2.94 28.02 -0.20
N GLY A 457 -2.52 27.10 0.69
CA GLY A 457 -3.38 26.47 1.69
C GLY A 457 -4.16 25.26 1.19
N THR A 458 -4.05 24.88 -0.09
CA THR A 458 -4.73 23.70 -0.67
C THR A 458 -3.90 22.42 -0.59
N SER A 459 -2.63 22.51 -0.20
CA SER A 459 -1.68 21.40 -0.06
C SER A 459 -0.87 21.51 1.22
N VAL A 460 -0.23 20.42 1.61
CA VAL A 460 0.63 20.32 2.81
C VAL A 460 2.10 20.42 2.45
N CYS A 461 2.47 20.00 1.25
CA CYS A 461 3.86 19.98 0.80
C CYS A 461 3.96 20.37 -0.68
N ASP A 462 5.19 20.70 -1.09
CA ASP A 462 5.56 20.98 -2.46
C ASP A 462 5.62 19.72 -3.34
N PRO A 463 5.84 19.84 -4.67
CA PRO A 463 5.91 18.69 -5.56
C PRO A 463 7.05 17.69 -5.29
N ASP A 464 8.05 18.07 -4.50
CA ASP A 464 9.13 17.20 -4.04
C ASP A 464 8.92 16.72 -2.59
N GLY A 465 7.72 16.90 -2.02
CA GLY A 465 7.32 16.40 -0.71
C GLY A 465 7.81 17.23 0.47
N ARG A 466 8.43 18.41 0.28
CA ARG A 466 8.86 19.26 1.38
C ARG A 466 7.63 19.98 1.97
N VAL A 467 7.44 19.83 3.28
CA VAL A 467 6.33 20.46 4.01
C VAL A 467 6.44 21.98 3.94
N TRP A 468 5.36 22.65 3.58
CA TRP A 468 5.32 24.11 3.48
C TRP A 468 5.71 24.79 4.80
N GLY A 469 6.46 25.87 4.69
CA GLY A 469 6.98 26.59 5.85
C GLY A 469 8.11 25.88 6.60
N THR A 470 8.73 24.84 5.99
CA THR A 470 9.88 24.15 6.58
C THR A 470 11.05 24.05 5.61
N ASP A 471 12.27 23.97 6.16
CA ASP A 471 13.51 23.87 5.36
C ASP A 471 13.83 22.44 4.92
N ASN A 472 13.62 21.47 5.82
CA ASN A 472 14.20 20.12 5.75
C ASN A 472 13.29 19.02 6.33
N LEU A 473 11.98 19.31 6.44
CA LEU A 473 10.94 18.33 6.78
C LEU A 473 10.20 17.92 5.50
N PHE A 474 10.16 16.63 5.24
CA PHE A 474 9.54 16.05 4.05
C PHE A 474 8.47 15.03 4.43
N VAL A 475 7.57 14.75 3.49
CA VAL A 475 6.58 13.68 3.56
C VAL A 475 6.61 12.86 2.28
N ALA A 476 6.35 11.55 2.37
CA ALA A 476 6.24 10.67 1.21
C ALA A 476 5.23 9.56 1.45
N GLY A 477 4.72 8.99 0.38
CA GLY A 477 3.77 7.88 0.39
C GLY A 477 2.37 8.28 -0.04
N ASN A 478 1.42 7.36 0.13
CA ASN A 478 0.07 7.52 -0.40
C ASN A 478 -0.64 8.80 0.09
N GLY A 479 -0.41 9.21 1.34
CA GLY A 479 -1.00 10.44 1.88
C GLY A 479 -0.65 11.72 1.10
N VAL A 480 0.44 11.68 0.33
CA VAL A 480 0.92 12.81 -0.48
C VAL A 480 0.21 12.91 -1.84
N ILE A 481 -0.41 11.85 -2.33
CA ILE A 481 -1.10 11.79 -3.63
C ILE A 481 -2.24 12.83 -3.65
N PRO A 482 -2.24 13.80 -4.59
CA PRO A 482 -3.22 14.88 -4.60
C PRO A 482 -4.50 14.56 -5.38
N THR A 483 -4.48 13.51 -6.18
CA THR A 483 -5.52 13.15 -7.15
C THR A 483 -6.38 11.98 -6.65
N PRO A 484 -7.65 11.88 -7.08
CA PRO A 484 -8.43 10.68 -6.81
C PRO A 484 -7.80 9.49 -7.53
N MET A 485 -7.74 8.36 -6.84
CA MET A 485 -7.16 7.13 -7.36
C MET A 485 -8.23 6.08 -7.64
N THR A 486 -8.20 5.48 -8.82
CA THR A 486 -8.99 4.28 -9.14
C THR A 486 -8.14 3.02 -8.94
N ALA A 487 -6.86 3.10 -9.31
CA ALA A 487 -5.90 2.00 -9.22
C ALA A 487 -5.36 1.80 -7.78
N ASN A 488 -4.75 0.63 -7.52
CA ASN A 488 -3.98 0.41 -6.30
C ASN A 488 -2.87 1.47 -6.20
N THR A 489 -2.75 2.11 -5.06
CA THR A 489 -2.01 3.37 -4.90
C THR A 489 -0.50 3.22 -4.72
N THR A 490 -0.01 1.99 -4.46
CA THR A 490 1.39 1.77 -4.02
C THR A 490 2.41 2.25 -5.06
N LEU A 491 2.18 2.02 -6.36
CA LEU A 491 3.12 2.48 -7.40
C LEU A 491 3.19 4.02 -7.44
N THR A 492 2.04 4.70 -7.41
CA THR A 492 1.97 6.17 -7.36
C THR A 492 2.55 6.72 -6.05
N GLY A 493 2.31 6.04 -4.93
CA GLY A 493 2.96 6.35 -3.65
C GLY A 493 4.48 6.26 -3.73
N MET A 494 5.03 5.27 -4.44
CA MET A 494 6.48 5.17 -4.66
C MET A 494 7.01 6.31 -5.55
N VAL A 495 6.23 6.81 -6.52
CA VAL A 495 6.58 8.04 -7.26
C VAL A 495 6.79 9.20 -6.29
N THR A 496 5.92 9.39 -5.30
CA THR A 496 6.09 10.45 -4.29
C THR A 496 7.35 10.24 -3.44
N ALA A 497 7.71 8.98 -3.13
CA ALA A 497 8.94 8.65 -2.40
C ALA A 497 10.20 8.97 -3.22
N VAL A 498 10.20 8.69 -4.53
CA VAL A 498 11.28 9.07 -5.45
C VAL A 498 11.43 10.58 -5.51
N ARG A 499 10.33 11.34 -5.57
CA ARG A 499 10.34 12.80 -5.58
C ARG A 499 10.86 13.37 -4.27
N ALA A 500 10.43 12.85 -3.12
CA ALA A 500 10.94 13.27 -1.81
C ALA A 500 12.45 13.01 -1.67
N ALA A 501 12.93 11.87 -2.15
CA ALA A 501 14.37 11.58 -2.18
C ALA A 501 15.13 12.59 -3.06
N ARG A 502 14.57 13.00 -4.19
CA ARG A 502 15.14 14.05 -5.05
C ARG A 502 15.20 15.41 -4.32
N GLY A 503 14.11 15.81 -3.64
CA GLY A 503 14.07 17.03 -2.84
C GLY A 503 15.12 17.05 -1.75
N LEU A 504 15.25 15.93 -1.03
CA LEU A 504 16.28 15.73 0.00
C LEU A 504 17.72 15.85 -0.55
N THR A 505 17.98 15.31 -1.74
CA THR A 505 19.33 15.27 -2.32
C THR A 505 19.73 16.59 -2.98
N ARG A 506 18.80 17.39 -3.47
CA ARG A 506 19.08 18.74 -4.01
C ARG A 506 19.54 19.75 -2.95
N GLY A 507 19.17 19.54 -1.68
CA GLY A 507 19.48 20.45 -0.55
C GLY A 507 20.70 20.06 0.28
N VAL A 508 21.28 18.89 0.06
CA VAL A 508 22.42 18.39 0.83
C VAL A 508 23.71 18.61 0.00
N PRO A 509 24.70 19.40 0.48
CA PRO A 509 26.04 19.40 -0.12
C PRO A 509 26.60 17.98 -0.07
N ALA A 510 27.20 17.54 -1.16
CA ALA A 510 27.82 16.22 -1.34
C ALA A 510 28.92 15.94 -0.31
#